data_738f7726344129d2c4c49e4a0657ed48
#
_entry.id   738f7726344129d2c4c49e4a0657ed48
#
_cell.length_a   1.000
_cell.length_b   1.000
_cell.length_c   1.000
_cell.angle_alpha   90.00
_cell.angle_beta   90.00
_cell.angle_gamma   90.00
#
_symmetry.space_group_name_H-M   'P 1'
#
loop_
_entity.id
_entity.type
_entity.pdbx_description
1 polymer ?
#
loop_
_entity_poly.entity_id
_entity_poly.type
_entity_poly.pdbx_seq_one_letter_code
_entity_poly.pdbx_strand_id
1 'polypeptide(L)'
;MTKNISDPARFAEAIRRFDVENSRDPNSEMAEGVPQPKELLYAQRLTNWVRRLCPEATEELLLAARCQHICRWESPRSSYPMTRPGYLLWRANLKKFHAQKAGEILRATGYPAETIQKVQDLKRLRR
;
A
#
# COMPACT_ATOMS: atom_id res chain seq x y z
N MET A 1 4.66 20.54 -1.69
CA MET A 1 5.14 20.07 -0.40
C MET A 1 3.98 19.79 0.52
N THR A 2 4.01 18.69 1.24
CA THR A 2 2.93 18.30 2.13
C THR A 2 3.18 18.85 3.53
N LYS A 3 2.28 19.70 4.00
CA LYS A 3 2.42 20.35 5.30
C LYS A 3 2.24 19.40 6.48
N ASN A 4 1.62 18.24 6.23
CA ASN A 4 1.19 17.33 7.30
C ASN A 4 2.20 16.23 7.63
N ILE A 5 3.39 16.29 7.04
CA ILE A 5 4.42 15.29 7.29
C ILE A 5 5.34 15.80 8.39
N SER A 6 5.30 15.11 9.55
CA SER A 6 6.06 15.56 10.72
C SER A 6 7.56 15.29 10.61
N ASP A 7 7.93 14.20 9.92
CA ASP A 7 9.33 13.82 9.74
C ASP A 7 9.54 13.42 8.30
N PRO A 8 9.96 14.36 7.43
CA PRO A 8 10.12 14.07 6.00
C PRO A 8 11.10 12.94 5.70
N ALA A 9 12.17 12.80 6.47
CA ALA A 9 13.14 11.73 6.24
C ALA A 9 12.54 10.36 6.54
N ARG A 10 11.77 10.26 7.64
CA ARG A 10 11.10 9.01 8.00
C ARG A 10 10.04 8.65 6.95
N PHE A 11 9.27 9.64 6.51
CA PHE A 11 8.26 9.44 5.48
C PHE A 11 8.90 8.93 4.18
N ALA A 12 9.97 9.59 3.73
CA ALA A 12 10.67 9.19 2.51
C ALA A 12 11.18 7.75 2.61
N GLU A 13 11.70 7.37 3.78
CA GLU A 13 12.20 6.01 4.00
C GLU A 13 11.08 4.98 3.95
N ALA A 14 9.93 5.28 4.54
CA ALA A 14 8.79 4.38 4.48
C ALA A 14 8.31 4.19 3.05
N ILE A 15 8.17 5.28 2.29
CA ILE A 15 7.78 5.22 0.89
C ILE A 15 8.78 4.38 0.09
N ARG A 16 10.08 4.60 0.31
CA ARG A 16 11.12 3.84 -0.37
C ARG A 16 10.98 2.34 -0.09
N ARG A 17 10.75 1.97 1.16
CA ARG A 17 10.61 0.55 1.52
C ARG A 17 9.36 -0.07 0.92
N PHE A 18 8.24 0.66 0.89
CA PHE A 18 7.05 0.17 0.20
C PHE A 18 7.34 -0.06 -1.28
N ASP A 19 8.05 0.88 -1.91
CA ASP A 19 8.36 0.77 -3.33
C ASP A 19 9.32 -0.38 -3.61
N VAL A 20 10.31 -0.61 -2.75
CA VAL A 20 11.22 -1.74 -2.89
C VAL A 20 10.45 -3.05 -2.86
N GLU A 21 9.52 -3.20 -1.91
CA GLU A 21 8.70 -4.41 -1.84
C GLU A 21 7.84 -4.58 -3.09
N ASN A 22 7.16 -3.52 -3.51
CA ASN A 22 6.30 -3.60 -4.69
C ASN A 22 7.07 -3.77 -5.99
N SER A 23 8.34 -3.38 -6.02
CA SER A 23 9.17 -3.55 -7.21
C SER A 23 9.52 -5.02 -7.47
N ARG A 24 9.29 -5.89 -6.49
CA ARG A 24 9.53 -7.33 -6.63
C ARG A 24 8.37 -8.06 -7.29
N ASP A 25 7.30 -7.35 -7.63
CA ASP A 25 6.13 -7.92 -8.29
C ASP A 25 6.55 -8.60 -9.60
N PRO A 26 6.29 -9.90 -9.75
CA PRO A 26 6.63 -10.61 -11.00
C PRO A 26 5.72 -10.23 -12.15
N ASN A 27 4.59 -9.58 -11.86
CA ASN A 27 3.68 -9.14 -12.92
C ASN A 27 4.08 -7.75 -13.38
N SER A 28 3.95 -7.48 -14.66
CA SER A 28 4.33 -6.19 -15.20
C SER A 28 3.20 -5.60 -16.04
N GLU A 29 3.26 -4.29 -16.20
CA GLU A 29 2.33 -3.54 -17.02
C GLU A 29 3.15 -2.52 -17.81
N MET A 30 2.80 -2.33 -19.08
CA MET A 30 3.50 -1.34 -19.89
C MET A 30 3.11 0.07 -19.50
N ALA A 31 4.11 0.92 -19.28
CA ALA A 31 3.89 2.34 -19.00
C ALA A 31 4.93 3.12 -19.79
N GLU A 32 4.45 3.98 -20.68
CA GLU A 32 5.30 4.81 -21.53
C GLU A 32 6.33 3.97 -22.30
N GLY A 33 5.87 2.82 -22.80
CA GLY A 33 6.70 1.93 -23.61
C GLY A 33 7.67 1.05 -22.83
N VAL A 34 7.63 1.08 -21.50
CA VAL A 34 8.54 0.33 -20.65
C VAL A 34 7.76 -0.57 -19.70
N PRO A 35 8.14 -1.86 -19.54
CA PRO A 35 7.52 -2.71 -18.54
C PRO A 35 7.84 -2.22 -17.13
N GLN A 36 6.82 -2.15 -16.30
CA GLN A 36 6.97 -1.72 -14.90
C GLN A 36 6.32 -2.75 -13.99
N PRO A 37 6.84 -2.96 -12.77
CA PRO A 37 6.16 -3.83 -11.81
C PRO A 37 4.74 -3.30 -11.58
N LYS A 38 3.75 -4.19 -11.73
CA LYS A 38 2.35 -3.79 -11.74
C LYS A 38 1.91 -3.10 -10.45
N GLU A 39 2.26 -3.69 -9.30
CA GLU A 39 1.82 -3.11 -8.03
C GLU A 39 2.59 -1.84 -7.67
N LEU A 40 3.84 -1.72 -8.10
CA LEU A 40 4.56 -0.47 -7.92
C LEU A 40 3.89 0.66 -8.70
N LEU A 41 3.55 0.39 -9.96
CA LEU A 41 2.88 1.36 -10.80
C LEU A 41 1.53 1.77 -10.22
N TYR A 42 0.75 0.78 -9.73
CA TYR A 42 -0.52 1.05 -9.08
C TYR A 42 -0.34 1.97 -7.87
N ALA A 43 0.65 1.69 -7.02
CA ALA A 43 0.91 2.47 -5.82
C ALA A 43 1.27 3.92 -6.16
N GLN A 44 2.11 4.11 -7.16
CA GLN A 44 2.50 5.45 -7.59
C GLN A 44 1.32 6.22 -8.14
N ARG A 45 0.51 5.58 -8.98
CA ARG A 45 -0.68 6.21 -9.57
C ARG A 45 -1.70 6.60 -8.51
N LEU A 46 -1.94 5.70 -7.56
CA LEU A 46 -2.89 5.97 -6.48
C LEU A 46 -2.42 7.15 -5.61
N THR A 47 -1.14 7.17 -5.26
CA THR A 47 -0.56 8.26 -4.48
C THR A 47 -0.75 9.60 -5.20
N ASN A 48 -0.48 9.63 -6.50
CA ASN A 48 -0.65 10.85 -7.28
C ASN A 48 -2.11 11.30 -7.33
N TRP A 49 -3.04 10.37 -7.47
CA TRP A 49 -4.46 10.67 -7.42
C TRP A 49 -4.87 11.27 -6.08
N VAL A 50 -4.41 10.68 -4.98
CA VAL A 50 -4.74 11.19 -3.65
C VAL A 50 -4.22 12.61 -3.47
N ARG A 51 -2.99 12.87 -3.92
CA ARG A 51 -2.42 14.22 -3.82
C ARG A 51 -3.20 15.24 -4.63
N ARG A 52 -3.71 14.84 -5.79
CA ARG A 52 -4.49 15.75 -6.64
C ARG A 52 -5.87 16.02 -6.08
N LEU A 53 -6.54 14.98 -5.56
CA LEU A 53 -7.90 15.11 -5.05
C LEU A 53 -7.93 15.68 -3.64
N CYS A 54 -6.89 15.44 -2.86
CA CYS A 54 -6.80 15.88 -1.46
C CYS A 54 -5.46 16.56 -1.22
N PRO A 55 -5.31 17.84 -1.65
CA PRO A 55 -4.04 18.55 -1.43
C PRO A 55 -3.64 18.64 0.05
N GLU A 56 -4.61 18.51 0.95
CA GLU A 56 -4.37 18.54 2.40
C GLU A 56 -4.29 17.14 3.00
N ALA A 57 -4.02 16.13 2.18
CA ALA A 57 -3.96 14.75 2.67
C ALA A 57 -2.97 14.60 3.83
N THR A 58 -3.39 13.84 4.83
CA THR A 58 -2.54 13.57 5.99
C THR A 58 -1.42 12.60 5.62
N GLU A 59 -0.39 12.57 6.44
CA GLU A 59 0.70 11.62 6.28
C GLU A 59 0.17 10.19 6.28
N GLU A 60 -0.75 9.88 7.18
CA GLU A 60 -1.35 8.54 7.27
C GLU A 60 -2.05 8.15 5.98
N LEU A 61 -2.79 9.08 5.37
CA LEU A 61 -3.49 8.79 4.13
C LEU A 61 -2.53 8.54 2.99
N LEU A 62 -1.45 9.32 2.90
CA LEU A 62 -0.44 9.13 1.86
C LEU A 62 0.29 7.80 2.03
N LEU A 63 0.60 7.42 3.27
CA LEU A 63 1.21 6.13 3.55
C LEU A 63 0.28 4.99 3.17
N ALA A 64 -1.00 5.10 3.56
CA ALA A 64 -2.00 4.07 3.24
C ALA A 64 -2.15 3.90 1.73
N ALA A 65 -2.18 5.01 0.99
CA ALA A 65 -2.29 4.95 -0.47
C ALA A 65 -1.10 4.23 -1.10
N ARG A 66 0.12 4.51 -0.61
CA ARG A 66 1.32 3.93 -1.20
C ARG A 66 1.43 2.43 -0.96
N CYS A 67 0.93 1.93 0.16
CA CYS A 67 0.99 0.50 0.48
C CYS A 67 -0.35 -0.21 0.32
N GLN A 68 -1.26 0.36 -0.46
CA GLN A 68 -2.64 -0.15 -0.57
C GLN A 68 -2.72 -1.61 -0.99
N HIS A 69 -1.91 -2.03 -1.95
CA HIS A 69 -1.85 -3.41 -2.44
C HIS A 69 -0.48 -4.03 -2.20
N ILE A 70 0.18 -3.66 -1.12
CA ILE A 70 1.56 -4.10 -0.91
C ILE A 70 1.70 -5.61 -0.98
N CYS A 71 2.61 -6.07 -1.83
CA CYS A 71 2.91 -7.49 -2.01
C CYS A 71 1.69 -8.33 -2.38
N ARG A 72 0.72 -7.75 -3.09
CA ARG A 72 -0.53 -8.44 -3.42
C ARG A 72 -0.32 -9.79 -4.12
N TRP A 73 0.71 -9.89 -4.95
CA TRP A 73 0.99 -11.13 -5.69
C TRP A 73 1.36 -12.30 -4.78
N GLU A 74 1.71 -12.03 -3.52
CA GLU A 74 2.04 -13.10 -2.56
C GLU A 74 0.80 -13.81 -2.05
N SER A 75 -0.40 -13.27 -2.32
CA SER A 75 -1.67 -13.88 -1.92
C SER A 75 -2.62 -13.88 -3.13
N PRO A 76 -2.34 -14.73 -4.13
CA PRO A 76 -3.14 -14.70 -5.35
C PRO A 76 -4.55 -15.28 -5.14
N ARG A 77 -5.50 -14.77 -5.91
CA ARG A 77 -6.89 -15.25 -5.87
C ARG A 77 -6.97 -16.76 -6.10
N SER A 78 -6.07 -17.28 -6.94
CA SER A 78 -6.06 -18.70 -7.31
C SER A 78 -5.72 -19.64 -6.16
N SER A 79 -5.20 -19.13 -5.04
CA SER A 79 -4.92 -19.97 -3.87
C SER A 79 -6.17 -20.25 -3.03
N TYR A 80 -7.34 -19.73 -3.46
CA TYR A 80 -8.62 -19.93 -2.78
C TYR A 80 -9.63 -20.53 -3.75
N PRO A 81 -10.66 -21.24 -3.25
CA PRO A 81 -11.69 -21.80 -4.13
C PRO A 81 -12.36 -20.73 -4.99
N MET A 82 -12.71 -21.10 -6.22
CA MET A 82 -13.39 -20.19 -7.16
C MET A 82 -14.89 -20.19 -6.90
N THR A 83 -15.26 -19.87 -5.68
CA THR A 83 -16.64 -19.78 -5.21
C THR A 83 -16.82 -18.45 -4.52
N ARG A 84 -18.07 -18.06 -4.24
CA ARG A 84 -18.32 -16.82 -3.51
C ARG A 84 -17.71 -16.85 -2.10
N PRO A 85 -17.90 -17.93 -1.31
CA PRO A 85 -17.24 -17.99 0.00
C PRO A 85 -15.73 -17.91 -0.10
N GLY A 86 -15.13 -18.56 -1.10
CA GLY A 86 -13.68 -18.49 -1.33
C GLY A 86 -13.22 -17.08 -1.65
N TYR A 87 -13.98 -16.37 -2.47
CA TYR A 87 -13.68 -14.98 -2.82
C TYR A 87 -13.72 -14.08 -1.57
N LEU A 88 -14.77 -14.23 -0.76
CA LEU A 88 -14.92 -13.41 0.44
C LEU A 88 -13.80 -13.67 1.45
N LEU A 89 -13.42 -14.94 1.59
CA LEU A 89 -12.32 -15.31 2.48
C LEU A 89 -11.00 -14.72 1.98
N TRP A 90 -10.75 -14.83 0.68
CA TRP A 90 -9.55 -14.25 0.08
C TRP A 90 -9.47 -12.75 0.35
N ARG A 91 -10.58 -12.03 0.13
CA ARG A 91 -10.61 -10.59 0.35
C ARG A 91 -10.36 -10.23 1.81
N ALA A 92 -10.97 -10.96 2.73
CA ALA A 92 -10.78 -10.69 4.15
C ALA A 92 -9.33 -10.92 4.57
N ASN A 93 -8.74 -12.02 4.12
CA ASN A 93 -7.36 -12.34 4.45
C ASN A 93 -6.38 -11.38 3.76
N LEU A 94 -6.71 -10.92 2.56
CA LEU A 94 -5.88 -9.97 1.84
C LEU A 94 -5.80 -8.63 2.59
N LYS A 95 -6.91 -8.16 3.15
CA LYS A 95 -6.90 -6.93 3.95
C LYS A 95 -6.01 -7.08 5.17
N LYS A 96 -6.09 -8.21 5.86
CA LYS A 96 -5.23 -8.49 7.01
C LYS A 96 -3.76 -8.54 6.61
N PHE A 97 -3.48 -9.18 5.49
CA PHE A 97 -2.11 -9.32 4.97
C PHE A 97 -1.52 -7.94 4.68
N HIS A 98 -2.25 -7.09 3.96
CA HIS A 98 -1.76 -5.74 3.64
C HIS A 98 -1.54 -4.90 4.90
N ALA A 99 -2.45 -4.97 5.86
CA ALA A 99 -2.32 -4.23 7.11
C ALA A 99 -1.09 -4.70 7.89
N GLN A 100 -0.87 -6.01 7.94
CA GLN A 100 0.28 -6.57 8.65
C GLN A 100 1.60 -6.18 8.00
N LYS A 101 1.70 -6.31 6.67
CA LYS A 101 2.91 -5.93 5.93
C LYS A 101 3.22 -4.45 6.12
N ALA A 102 2.21 -3.61 5.98
CA ALA A 102 2.39 -2.17 6.16
C ALA A 102 2.87 -1.86 7.59
N GLY A 103 2.26 -2.51 8.57
CA GLY A 103 2.64 -2.31 9.97
C GLY A 103 4.08 -2.70 10.25
N GLU A 104 4.55 -3.79 9.67
CA GLU A 104 5.93 -4.24 9.84
C GLU A 104 6.91 -3.19 9.30
N ILE A 105 6.64 -2.67 8.11
CA ILE A 105 7.52 -1.69 7.48
C ILE A 105 7.51 -0.37 8.25
N LEU A 106 6.32 0.08 8.65
CA LEU A 106 6.21 1.33 9.40
C LEU A 106 6.90 1.25 10.76
N ARG A 107 6.77 0.10 11.43
CA ARG A 107 7.44 -0.11 12.71
C ARG A 107 8.96 -0.07 12.52
N ALA A 108 9.44 -0.72 11.47
CA ALA A 108 10.87 -0.75 11.16
C ALA A 108 11.42 0.63 10.81
N THR A 109 10.58 1.55 10.32
CA THR A 109 11.02 2.90 9.99
C THR A 109 10.81 3.88 11.14
N GLY A 110 10.33 3.41 12.29
CA GLY A 110 10.25 4.23 13.49
C GLY A 110 8.94 4.96 13.73
N TYR A 111 7.87 4.56 13.04
CA TYR A 111 6.57 5.17 13.28
C TYR A 111 5.98 4.71 14.61
N PRO A 112 5.28 5.60 15.33
CA PRO A 112 4.63 5.21 16.57
C PRO A 112 3.42 4.32 16.32
N ALA A 113 3.06 3.50 17.31
CA ALA A 113 1.95 2.57 17.19
C ALA A 113 0.64 3.25 16.80
N GLU A 114 0.42 4.48 17.27
CA GLU A 114 -0.78 5.24 16.94
C GLU A 114 -0.90 5.53 15.45
N THR A 115 0.20 5.95 14.83
CA THR A 115 0.22 6.23 13.39
C THR A 115 0.03 4.95 12.60
N ILE A 116 0.70 3.87 13.02
CA ILE A 116 0.56 2.56 12.36
C ILE A 116 -0.90 2.12 12.39
N GLN A 117 -1.56 2.27 13.53
CA GLN A 117 -2.96 1.89 13.66
C GLN A 117 -3.87 2.69 12.71
N LYS A 118 -3.61 3.99 12.57
CA LYS A 118 -4.38 4.83 11.65
C LYS A 118 -4.22 4.38 10.21
N VAL A 119 -2.99 4.05 9.80
CA VAL A 119 -2.73 3.57 8.45
C VAL A 119 -3.47 2.25 8.22
N GLN A 120 -3.38 1.32 9.18
CA GLN A 120 -4.05 0.03 9.06
C GLN A 120 -5.57 0.18 9.00
N ASP A 121 -6.13 1.10 9.77
CA ASP A 121 -7.57 1.37 9.75
C ASP A 121 -8.02 1.91 8.39
N LEU A 122 -7.25 2.82 7.81
CA LEU A 122 -7.56 3.35 6.49
C LEU A 122 -7.57 2.24 5.43
N LYS A 123 -6.68 1.28 5.54
CA LYS A 123 -6.65 0.15 4.60
C LYS A 123 -7.88 -0.74 4.75
N ARG A 124 -8.44 -0.84 5.94
CA ARG A 124 -9.62 -1.67 6.19
C ARG A 124 -10.92 -1.03 5.71
N LEU A 125 -10.95 0.29 5.54
CA LEU A 125 -12.13 1.00 5.06
C LEU A 125 -12.37 0.80 3.56
N ARG A 126 -11.40 0.30 2.84
CA ARG A 126 -11.48 0.10 1.42
C ARG A 126 -12.48 -1.00 1.07
N ARG A 127 -13.21 -0.81 -0.02
CA ARG A 127 -14.19 -1.79 -0.52
C ARG A 127 -13.64 -2.73 -1.54
#